data_2d8dd360f55cfbdf86c49562f886e484
#
_entry.id   2d8dd360f55cfbdf86c49562f886e484
#
_cell.length_a   1.000
_cell.length_b   1.000
_cell.length_c   1.000
_cell.angle_alpha   90.00
_cell.angle_beta   90.00
_cell.angle_gamma   90.00
#
_symmetry.space_group_name_H-M   'P 1'
#
loop_
_entity.id
_entity.type
_entity.pdbx_description
1 polymer ?
#
loop_
_entity_poly.entity_id
_entity_poly.type
_entity_poly.pdbx_seq_one_letter_code
_entity_poly.pdbx_strand_id
1 'polypeptide(L)'
;MLLGHGSGGTMMKRIIDEVFFDAYAGDELLQGDDAATLTPFGNASPTPMLGEKLSTLSTDGRIAFSTDSFVVSPHFFPGGDIGRLAICGTVNDIATSGAVPLYLSCGFILEEGYPIADLKRICNSMAEAAREAGVKLVTGDTKVVNRGHGDGVFINTSGIGVMPAGVHLSGANCQPGDKVIVSGTLGDHGITIMSCRESLSFSADIESDAAPLNHLIAETLRATGSISTTPSTGFAHDLNEVSTADAAIGDTTPNPIRCFRDPTRGGLASTLNELAAQSGVDIEVDEEAIPVRPQVLGACDMLGYDVLQVANEGKMVCVVAPDQADAALSAMHANPYGIDAAIIGEVASARADRGPKVFVRNAFGGRRILDMLVGEQLPRIC
;
A
#
# COMPACT_ATOMS: atom_id res chain seq x y z
N MET A 1 -22.18 20.85 1.62
CA MET A 1 -21.79 20.94 0.20
C MET A 1 -23.02 21.29 -0.65
N LEU A 2 -22.86 22.08 -1.72
CA LEU A 2 -23.91 22.39 -2.69
C LEU A 2 -23.39 22.02 -4.08
N LEU A 3 -24.28 21.79 -5.06
CA LEU A 3 -23.89 21.48 -6.44
C LEU A 3 -22.94 22.52 -7.05
N GLY A 4 -23.15 23.82 -6.72
CA GLY A 4 -22.29 24.90 -7.18
C GLY A 4 -20.81 24.79 -6.76
N HIS A 5 -20.48 24.02 -5.74
CA HIS A 5 -19.11 23.77 -5.34
C HIS A 5 -18.38 22.81 -6.29
N GLY A 6 -19.08 22.10 -7.16
CA GLY A 6 -18.50 21.20 -8.15
C GLY A 6 -18.61 21.69 -9.61
N SER A 7 -19.17 22.89 -9.85
CA SER A 7 -19.48 23.39 -11.19
C SER A 7 -18.58 24.53 -11.70
N GLY A 8 -17.46 24.78 -11.00
CA GLY A 8 -16.57 25.91 -11.31
C GLY A 8 -17.04 27.21 -10.66
N GLY A 9 -16.35 28.33 -10.95
CA GLY A 9 -16.66 29.64 -10.42
C GLY A 9 -16.25 29.84 -8.97
N THR A 10 -16.79 30.91 -8.33
CA THR A 10 -16.31 31.37 -6.99
C THR A 10 -16.59 30.40 -5.86
N MET A 11 -17.65 29.62 -5.92
CA MET A 11 -17.98 28.62 -4.90
C MET A 11 -16.98 27.46 -4.90
N MET A 12 -16.62 26.97 -6.10
CA MET A 12 -15.62 25.93 -6.25
C MET A 12 -14.24 26.44 -5.83
N LYS A 13 -13.86 27.63 -6.30
CA LYS A 13 -12.58 28.25 -5.91
C LYS A 13 -12.46 28.37 -4.41
N ARG A 14 -13.53 28.78 -3.74
CA ARG A 14 -13.52 28.92 -2.27
C ARG A 14 -13.27 27.58 -1.56
N ILE A 15 -13.88 26.48 -2.00
CA ILE A 15 -13.62 25.14 -1.44
C ILE A 15 -12.17 24.70 -1.73
N ILE A 16 -11.66 24.98 -2.91
CA ILE A 16 -10.26 24.68 -3.26
C ILE A 16 -9.33 25.43 -2.28
N ASP A 17 -9.53 26.72 -2.11
CA ASP A 17 -8.66 27.57 -1.29
C ASP A 17 -8.78 27.22 0.21
N GLU A 18 -10.02 27.13 0.75
CA GLU A 18 -10.29 27.04 2.20
C GLU A 18 -10.26 25.59 2.76
N VAL A 19 -10.24 24.58 1.91
CA VAL A 19 -10.25 23.17 2.33
C VAL A 19 -9.02 22.44 1.81
N PHE A 20 -8.86 22.37 0.49
CA PHE A 20 -7.79 21.56 -0.10
C PHE A 20 -6.43 22.23 0.02
N PHE A 21 -6.30 23.49 -0.41
CA PHE A 21 -5.05 24.22 -0.34
C PHE A 21 -4.63 24.51 1.10
N ASP A 22 -5.59 24.85 1.97
CA ASP A 22 -5.33 25.03 3.41
C ASP A 22 -4.76 23.75 4.05
N ALA A 23 -5.20 22.58 3.61
CA ALA A 23 -4.75 21.30 4.15
C ALA A 23 -3.37 20.85 3.64
N TYR A 24 -3.14 20.86 2.31
CA TYR A 24 -1.99 20.17 1.72
C TYR A 24 -1.35 20.84 0.49
N ALA A 25 -1.63 22.13 0.20
CA ALA A 25 -0.99 22.78 -0.94
C ALA A 25 0.52 22.87 -0.76
N GLY A 26 1.25 22.39 -1.77
CA GLY A 26 2.66 22.63 -1.98
C GLY A 26 2.90 23.58 -3.17
N ASP A 27 4.17 23.89 -3.44
CA ASP A 27 4.54 24.80 -4.53
C ASP A 27 3.98 24.33 -5.89
N GLU A 28 3.91 23.03 -6.11
CA GLU A 28 3.41 22.42 -7.34
C GLU A 28 1.89 22.65 -7.52
N LEU A 29 1.12 22.52 -6.45
CA LEU A 29 -0.33 22.70 -6.49
C LEU A 29 -0.72 24.19 -6.57
N LEU A 30 0.09 25.07 -5.97
CA LEU A 30 -0.10 26.52 -5.97
C LEU A 30 0.18 27.17 -7.34
N GLN A 31 0.78 26.46 -8.30
CA GLN A 31 0.95 26.94 -9.68
C GLN A 31 -0.40 27.21 -10.36
N GLY A 32 -1.42 26.41 -10.02
CA GLY A 32 -2.77 26.60 -10.51
C GLY A 32 -2.98 26.31 -12.00
N ASP A 33 -2.03 25.61 -12.62
CA ASP A 33 -2.10 25.17 -14.01
C ASP A 33 -2.97 23.92 -14.17
N ASP A 34 -3.40 23.61 -15.38
CA ASP A 34 -4.21 22.40 -15.68
C ASP A 34 -3.46 21.09 -15.42
N ALA A 35 -2.13 21.15 -15.40
CA ALA A 35 -1.26 20.01 -15.08
C ALA A 35 -0.09 20.44 -14.21
N ALA A 36 0.26 19.64 -13.21
CA ALA A 36 1.45 19.85 -12.40
C ALA A 36 2.73 19.58 -13.22
N THR A 37 3.62 20.56 -13.29
CA THR A 37 4.96 20.35 -13.86
C THR A 37 5.91 19.91 -12.76
N LEU A 38 6.46 18.71 -12.90
CA LEU A 38 7.24 18.03 -11.88
C LEU A 38 8.68 17.81 -12.35
N THR A 39 9.63 17.94 -11.41
CA THR A 39 11.05 17.66 -11.65
C THR A 39 11.52 16.53 -10.73
N PRO A 40 11.09 15.28 -10.97
CA PRO A 40 11.35 14.15 -10.07
C PRO A 40 12.86 13.86 -9.92
N PHE A 41 13.67 14.27 -10.91
CA PHE A 41 15.13 14.08 -10.95
C PHE A 41 15.92 15.41 -10.81
N GLY A 42 15.25 16.52 -10.48
CA GLY A 42 15.89 17.83 -10.36
C GLY A 42 16.58 18.07 -9.01
N ASN A 43 17.25 19.24 -8.87
CA ASN A 43 17.97 19.66 -7.66
C ASN A 43 17.07 20.02 -6.46
N ALA A 44 15.75 19.89 -6.57
CA ALA A 44 14.86 20.10 -5.46
C ALA A 44 15.08 19.01 -4.41
N SER A 45 15.35 19.42 -3.18
CA SER A 45 15.55 18.50 -2.06
C SER A 45 14.37 17.56 -1.96
N PRO A 46 14.59 16.23 -2.04
CA PRO A 46 13.56 15.29 -1.73
C PRO A 46 13.13 15.47 -0.28
N THR A 47 11.90 15.10 0.01
CA THR A 47 11.35 15.17 1.36
C THR A 47 12.30 14.49 2.35
N PRO A 48 12.60 15.08 3.52
CA PRO A 48 13.68 14.63 4.41
C PRO A 48 13.48 13.26 5.05
N MET A 49 12.37 12.59 4.80
CA MET A 49 11.90 11.44 5.55
C MET A 49 12.64 10.11 5.29
N LEU A 50 13.41 9.99 4.22
CA LEU A 50 14.19 8.76 3.93
C LEU A 50 15.66 8.83 4.38
N GLY A 51 16.09 9.88 5.11
CA GLY A 51 17.47 10.02 5.58
C GLY A 51 18.55 10.12 4.48
N GLU A 52 18.21 9.74 3.27
CA GLU A 52 19.03 9.85 2.07
C GLU A 52 18.33 10.72 1.02
N LYS A 53 19.09 11.62 0.43
CA LYS A 53 18.58 12.45 -0.65
C LYS A 53 18.28 11.57 -1.86
N LEU A 54 17.17 11.81 -2.56
CA LEU A 54 16.88 11.16 -3.86
C LEU A 54 18.04 11.29 -4.86
N SER A 55 18.85 12.34 -4.68
CA SER A 55 20.09 12.57 -5.42
C SER A 55 21.17 11.50 -5.23
N THR A 56 21.04 10.63 -4.21
CA THR A 56 21.94 9.50 -3.97
C THR A 56 21.34 8.16 -4.42
N LEU A 57 20.07 8.13 -4.79
CA LEU A 57 19.42 6.92 -5.28
C LEU A 57 19.78 6.73 -6.76
N SER A 58 20.49 5.65 -7.07
CA SER A 58 20.67 5.24 -8.46
C SER A 58 19.32 4.77 -9.02
N THR A 59 18.92 5.30 -10.16
CA THR A 59 17.70 4.92 -10.86
C THR A 59 18.02 4.56 -12.31
N ASP A 60 17.26 3.62 -12.87
CA ASP A 60 17.36 3.22 -14.28
C ASP A 60 16.33 3.94 -15.19
N GLY A 61 15.68 4.97 -14.65
CA GLY A 61 14.69 5.77 -15.38
C GLY A 61 13.28 5.17 -15.40
N ARG A 62 13.06 3.97 -14.82
CA ARG A 62 11.72 3.40 -14.68
C ARG A 62 10.91 4.14 -13.61
N ILE A 63 9.62 4.26 -13.85
CA ILE A 63 8.64 4.77 -12.90
C ILE A 63 7.59 3.71 -12.61
N ALA A 64 7.06 3.72 -11.38
CA ALA A 64 5.85 3.00 -11.02
C ALA A 64 4.67 3.98 -11.04
N PHE A 65 3.51 3.51 -11.46
CA PHE A 65 2.27 4.27 -11.48
C PHE A 65 1.13 3.38 -11.00
N SER A 66 0.35 3.86 -10.03
CA SER A 66 -0.84 3.18 -9.53
C SER A 66 -2.02 4.14 -9.41
N THR A 67 -3.23 3.59 -9.39
CA THR A 67 -4.46 4.32 -9.10
C THR A 67 -5.42 3.44 -8.32
N ASP A 68 -6.08 4.01 -7.32
CA ASP A 68 -7.06 3.30 -6.53
C ASP A 68 -8.25 4.22 -6.17
N SER A 69 -9.40 3.61 -5.87
CA SER A 69 -10.65 4.30 -5.55
C SER A 69 -11.20 3.81 -4.22
N PHE A 70 -11.51 4.75 -3.34
CA PHE A 70 -11.92 4.50 -1.97
C PHE A 70 -13.38 4.84 -1.77
N VAL A 71 -14.12 3.85 -1.28
CA VAL A 71 -15.57 3.87 -1.10
C VAL A 71 -16.01 3.34 0.27
N VAL A 72 -15.08 3.30 1.23
CA VAL A 72 -15.32 2.75 2.57
C VAL A 72 -16.50 3.45 3.26
N SER A 73 -17.31 2.67 3.95
CA SER A 73 -18.38 3.15 4.82
C SER A 73 -18.35 2.40 6.15
N PRO A 74 -18.33 3.13 7.31
CA PRO A 74 -18.36 4.59 7.46
C PRO A 74 -17.05 5.28 7.02
N HIS A 75 -17.12 6.59 6.73
CA HIS A 75 -15.95 7.38 6.31
C HIS A 75 -14.93 7.60 7.43
N PHE A 76 -15.38 7.55 8.68
CA PHE A 76 -14.56 7.68 9.89
C PHE A 76 -14.70 6.42 10.72
N PHE A 77 -13.58 5.88 11.17
CA PHE A 77 -13.52 4.66 11.95
C PHE A 77 -12.34 4.71 12.93
N PRO A 78 -12.29 3.88 13.96
CA PRO A 78 -11.14 3.78 14.84
C PRO A 78 -9.85 3.50 14.06
N GLY A 79 -8.79 4.25 14.34
CA GLY A 79 -7.50 4.13 13.65
C GLY A 79 -7.39 4.86 12.32
N GLY A 80 -8.48 5.49 11.79
CA GLY A 80 -8.37 6.22 10.54
C GLY A 80 -9.68 6.78 9.97
N ASP A 81 -9.59 7.17 8.72
CA ASP A 81 -10.71 7.61 7.89
C ASP A 81 -10.42 7.34 6.41
N ILE A 82 -11.40 7.61 5.55
CA ILE A 82 -11.27 7.43 4.09
C ILE A 82 -10.11 8.24 3.51
N GLY A 83 -9.74 9.39 4.11
CA GLY A 83 -8.64 10.23 3.64
C GLY A 83 -7.27 9.59 3.90
N ARG A 84 -7.03 9.08 5.13
CA ARG A 84 -5.82 8.33 5.46
C ARG A 84 -5.70 7.10 4.58
N LEU A 85 -6.80 6.37 4.43
CA LEU A 85 -6.87 5.18 3.60
C LEU A 85 -6.48 5.48 2.15
N ALA A 86 -7.01 6.57 1.57
CA ALA A 86 -6.75 6.96 0.19
C ALA A 86 -5.28 7.30 -0.09
N ILE A 87 -4.57 7.88 0.88
CA ILE A 87 -3.14 8.13 0.74
C ILE A 87 -2.34 6.84 0.91
N CYS A 88 -2.61 6.09 1.99
CA CYS A 88 -1.84 4.90 2.33
C CYS A 88 -1.95 3.81 1.26
N GLY A 89 -3.16 3.51 0.75
CA GLY A 89 -3.35 2.46 -0.24
C GLY A 89 -2.54 2.72 -1.52
N THR A 90 -2.69 3.89 -2.15
CA THR A 90 -1.93 4.20 -3.37
C THR A 90 -0.41 4.29 -3.13
N VAL A 91 0.03 4.78 -1.96
CA VAL A 91 1.45 4.78 -1.58
C VAL A 91 1.96 3.34 -1.45
N ASN A 92 1.19 2.45 -0.84
CA ASN A 92 1.54 1.05 -0.63
C ASN A 92 1.65 0.31 -1.96
N ASP A 93 0.69 0.50 -2.87
CA ASP A 93 0.74 -0.07 -4.23
C ASP A 93 2.04 0.29 -4.96
N ILE A 94 2.39 1.58 -4.95
CA ILE A 94 3.63 2.04 -5.56
C ILE A 94 4.84 1.41 -4.89
N ALA A 95 4.84 1.39 -3.56
CA ALA A 95 5.97 0.89 -2.78
C ALA A 95 6.16 -0.63 -2.92
N THR A 96 5.09 -1.42 -3.05
CA THR A 96 5.19 -2.89 -3.25
C THR A 96 5.89 -3.27 -4.55
N SER A 97 5.91 -2.39 -5.55
CA SER A 97 6.74 -2.56 -6.74
C SER A 97 8.25 -2.38 -6.49
N GLY A 98 8.62 -1.90 -5.30
CA GLY A 98 9.99 -1.50 -4.93
C GLY A 98 10.32 -0.04 -5.27
N ALA A 99 9.36 0.73 -5.78
CA ALA A 99 9.53 2.15 -6.10
C ALA A 99 9.50 3.02 -4.84
N VAL A 100 10.10 4.20 -4.94
CA VAL A 100 9.98 5.29 -3.98
C VAL A 100 8.82 6.18 -4.41
N PRO A 101 7.68 6.20 -3.69
CA PRO A 101 6.55 7.07 -4.02
C PRO A 101 6.93 8.54 -3.90
N LEU A 102 6.45 9.40 -4.83
CA LEU A 102 6.80 10.82 -4.86
C LEU A 102 5.57 11.73 -4.86
N TYR A 103 4.68 11.54 -5.82
CA TYR A 103 3.59 12.45 -6.10
C TYR A 103 2.27 11.71 -6.24
N LEU A 104 1.21 12.31 -5.71
CA LEU A 104 -0.16 11.81 -5.84
C LEU A 104 -1.06 12.89 -6.48
N SER A 105 -2.03 12.45 -7.26
CA SER A 105 -3.24 13.19 -7.57
C SER A 105 -4.38 12.74 -6.67
N CYS A 106 -5.40 13.58 -6.48
CA CYS A 106 -6.59 13.22 -5.73
C CYS A 106 -7.86 13.77 -6.37
N GLY A 107 -8.80 12.88 -6.72
CA GLY A 107 -10.11 13.21 -7.19
C GLY A 107 -11.17 12.97 -6.11
N PHE A 108 -12.07 13.94 -5.92
CA PHE A 108 -13.22 13.84 -5.02
C PHE A 108 -14.53 13.79 -5.79
N ILE A 109 -15.39 12.84 -5.46
CA ILE A 109 -16.81 12.87 -5.82
C ILE A 109 -17.60 13.05 -4.52
N LEU A 110 -18.24 14.20 -4.38
CA LEU A 110 -18.94 14.61 -3.17
C LEU A 110 -20.46 14.62 -3.42
N GLU A 111 -21.23 14.15 -2.45
CA GLU A 111 -22.68 14.26 -2.53
C GLU A 111 -23.14 15.62 -2.01
N GLU A 112 -24.14 16.22 -2.65
CA GLU A 112 -24.76 17.45 -2.17
C GLU A 112 -25.33 17.27 -0.76
N GLY A 113 -24.91 18.16 0.15
CA GLY A 113 -25.26 18.10 1.56
C GLY A 113 -24.15 17.50 2.43
N TYR A 114 -23.08 16.96 1.86
CA TYR A 114 -21.94 16.48 2.65
C TYR A 114 -21.36 17.61 3.52
N PRO A 115 -21.14 17.39 4.84
CA PRO A 115 -20.68 18.44 5.74
C PRO A 115 -19.26 18.93 5.37
N ILE A 116 -19.08 20.23 5.25
CA ILE A 116 -17.75 20.82 4.98
C ILE A 116 -16.76 20.53 6.12
N ALA A 117 -17.25 20.45 7.37
CA ALA A 117 -16.41 20.11 8.52
C ALA A 117 -15.80 18.70 8.39
N ASP A 118 -16.59 17.73 7.90
CA ASP A 118 -16.13 16.36 7.69
C ASP A 118 -15.14 16.30 6.51
N LEU A 119 -15.40 17.05 5.43
CA LEU A 119 -14.44 17.16 4.33
C LEU A 119 -13.11 17.75 4.81
N LYS A 120 -13.12 18.82 5.63
CA LYS A 120 -11.90 19.38 6.22
C LYS A 120 -11.14 18.34 7.06
N ARG A 121 -11.86 17.57 7.85
CA ARG A 121 -11.25 16.49 8.66
C ARG A 121 -10.56 15.45 7.77
N ILE A 122 -11.21 15.02 6.69
CA ILE A 122 -10.65 14.08 5.70
C ILE A 122 -9.39 14.67 5.06
N CYS A 123 -9.44 15.92 4.58
CA CYS A 123 -8.29 16.56 3.95
C CYS A 123 -7.10 16.72 4.91
N ASN A 124 -7.34 17.03 6.18
CA ASN A 124 -6.28 17.08 7.20
C ASN A 124 -5.64 15.73 7.43
N SER A 125 -6.45 14.67 7.53
CA SER A 125 -5.97 13.29 7.65
C SER A 125 -5.13 12.87 6.43
N MET A 126 -5.56 13.23 5.22
CA MET A 126 -4.77 13.03 3.99
C MET A 126 -3.43 13.75 4.05
N ALA A 127 -3.41 15.01 4.50
CA ALA A 127 -2.18 15.79 4.63
C ALA A 127 -1.22 15.18 5.66
N GLU A 128 -1.74 14.62 6.75
CA GLU A 128 -0.95 13.92 7.76
C GLU A 128 -0.34 12.64 7.19
N ALA A 129 -1.14 11.81 6.54
CA ALA A 129 -0.68 10.57 5.91
C ALA A 129 0.35 10.84 4.78
N ALA A 130 0.13 11.88 3.97
CA ALA A 130 1.07 12.27 2.92
C ALA A 130 2.41 12.75 3.49
N ARG A 131 2.41 13.51 4.59
CA ARG A 131 3.65 13.92 5.30
C ARG A 131 4.36 12.72 5.90
N GLU A 132 3.63 11.79 6.50
CA GLU A 132 4.16 10.56 7.06
C GLU A 132 4.83 9.69 5.98
N ALA A 133 4.15 9.52 4.83
CA ALA A 133 4.68 8.78 3.69
C ALA A 133 5.82 9.51 2.94
N GLY A 134 5.98 10.82 3.17
CA GLY A 134 6.94 11.64 2.43
C GLY A 134 6.54 11.94 0.98
N VAL A 135 5.24 11.88 0.65
CA VAL A 135 4.69 12.17 -0.68
C VAL A 135 4.00 13.53 -0.72
N LYS A 136 3.80 14.07 -1.93
CA LYS A 136 3.05 15.32 -2.14
C LYS A 136 1.82 15.08 -2.98
N LEU A 137 0.70 15.71 -2.58
CA LEU A 137 -0.46 15.87 -3.46
C LEU A 137 -0.18 17.09 -4.35
N VAL A 138 -0.17 16.87 -5.67
CA VAL A 138 0.29 17.89 -6.64
C VAL A 138 -0.79 18.30 -7.64
N THR A 139 -1.88 17.59 -7.72
CA THR A 139 -3.03 17.89 -8.57
C THR A 139 -4.28 17.18 -8.08
N GLY A 140 -5.46 17.63 -8.53
CA GLY A 140 -6.70 16.99 -8.16
C GLY A 140 -7.90 17.51 -8.94
N ASP A 141 -9.05 16.88 -8.75
CA ASP A 141 -10.33 17.32 -9.30
C ASP A 141 -11.45 17.14 -8.27
N THR A 142 -12.53 17.89 -8.41
CA THR A 142 -13.68 17.79 -7.50
C THR A 142 -14.98 17.89 -8.27
N LYS A 143 -15.85 16.92 -8.05
CA LYS A 143 -17.21 16.92 -8.57
C LYS A 143 -18.21 16.82 -7.42
N VAL A 144 -19.36 17.47 -7.58
CA VAL A 144 -20.49 17.32 -6.67
C VAL A 144 -21.66 16.72 -7.44
N VAL A 145 -22.19 15.60 -6.92
CA VAL A 145 -23.37 14.92 -7.44
C VAL A 145 -24.61 15.29 -6.61
N ASN A 146 -25.78 15.13 -7.18
CA ASN A 146 -27.03 15.42 -6.47
C ASN A 146 -27.22 14.52 -5.27
N ARG A 147 -27.96 14.99 -4.29
CA ARG A 147 -28.32 14.20 -3.11
C ARG A 147 -29.05 12.91 -3.52
N GLY A 148 -28.65 11.77 -2.93
CA GLY A 148 -29.16 10.43 -3.23
C GLY A 148 -28.51 9.77 -4.46
N HIS A 149 -27.47 10.39 -5.06
CA HIS A 149 -26.72 9.83 -6.19
C HIS A 149 -25.26 9.52 -5.86
N GLY A 150 -24.88 9.62 -4.61
CA GLY A 150 -23.60 9.26 -4.05
C GLY A 150 -23.76 8.59 -2.70
N ASP A 151 -22.69 8.50 -1.96
CA ASP A 151 -22.69 8.01 -0.59
C ASP A 151 -21.78 8.89 0.28
N GLY A 152 -22.06 10.16 0.25
CA GLY A 152 -21.34 11.20 0.93
C GLY A 152 -20.06 11.62 0.21
N VAL A 153 -19.01 10.77 0.23
CA VAL A 153 -17.73 11.04 -0.45
C VAL A 153 -17.13 9.77 -1.02
N PHE A 154 -16.63 9.89 -2.24
CA PHE A 154 -15.71 8.93 -2.84
C PHE A 154 -14.40 9.64 -3.18
N ILE A 155 -13.28 8.94 -3.00
CA ILE A 155 -11.95 9.47 -3.27
C ILE A 155 -11.25 8.54 -4.26
N ASN A 156 -10.63 9.12 -5.29
CA ASN A 156 -9.69 8.41 -6.15
C ASN A 156 -8.32 9.06 -6.01
N THR A 157 -7.29 8.28 -5.80
CA THR A 157 -5.90 8.73 -5.86
C THR A 157 -5.15 7.99 -6.94
N SER A 158 -4.25 8.71 -7.59
CA SER A 158 -3.27 8.10 -8.51
C SER A 158 -1.90 8.64 -8.15
N GLY A 159 -0.87 7.82 -8.29
CA GLY A 159 0.44 8.24 -7.88
C GLY A 159 1.56 7.70 -8.74
N ILE A 160 2.70 8.37 -8.67
CA ILE A 160 3.94 7.96 -9.33
C ILE A 160 5.07 7.80 -8.33
N GLY A 161 5.92 6.81 -8.60
CA GLY A 161 7.16 6.58 -7.87
C GLY A 161 8.31 6.29 -8.82
N VAL A 162 9.53 6.41 -8.31
CA VAL A 162 10.78 6.17 -9.04
C VAL A 162 11.34 4.82 -8.64
N MET A 163 11.70 4.01 -9.63
CA MET A 163 12.32 2.71 -9.39
C MET A 163 13.81 2.86 -9.08
N PRO A 164 14.31 2.29 -7.97
CA PRO A 164 15.74 2.12 -7.77
C PRO A 164 16.34 1.21 -8.85
N ALA A 165 17.57 1.52 -9.27
CA ALA A 165 18.28 0.70 -10.25
C ALA A 165 18.49 -0.73 -9.70
N GLY A 166 18.27 -1.73 -10.55
CA GLY A 166 18.46 -3.14 -10.21
C GLY A 166 17.32 -3.78 -9.40
N VAL A 167 16.29 -3.02 -9.01
CA VAL A 167 15.12 -3.57 -8.33
C VAL A 167 14.12 -4.10 -9.35
N HIS A 168 13.86 -5.42 -9.30
CA HIS A 168 12.94 -6.12 -10.19
C HIS A 168 12.05 -7.07 -9.38
N LEU A 169 11.05 -6.51 -8.70
CA LEU A 169 10.09 -7.28 -7.91
C LEU A 169 8.90 -7.70 -8.77
N SER A 170 8.46 -8.94 -8.60
CA SER A 170 7.28 -9.47 -9.27
C SER A 170 6.72 -10.66 -8.51
N GLY A 171 5.40 -10.77 -8.46
CA GLY A 171 4.73 -11.97 -7.95
C GLY A 171 5.08 -13.25 -8.74
N ALA A 172 5.66 -13.12 -9.93
CA ALA A 172 6.14 -14.25 -10.74
C ALA A 172 7.55 -14.74 -10.36
N ASN A 173 8.23 -14.07 -9.42
CA ASN A 173 9.63 -14.39 -9.06
C ASN A 173 9.76 -15.38 -7.89
N CYS A 174 8.67 -15.81 -7.25
CA CYS A 174 8.73 -16.72 -6.11
C CYS A 174 9.29 -18.08 -6.52
N GLN A 175 10.20 -18.63 -5.70
CA GLN A 175 10.91 -19.87 -5.95
C GLN A 175 10.74 -20.85 -4.79
N PRO A 176 10.72 -22.16 -5.04
CA PRO A 176 10.71 -23.15 -3.98
C PRO A 176 11.86 -22.95 -2.97
N GLY A 177 11.52 -22.93 -1.69
CA GLY A 177 12.43 -22.63 -0.58
C GLY A 177 12.37 -21.20 -0.07
N ASP A 178 11.82 -20.25 -0.84
CA ASP A 178 11.64 -18.86 -0.38
C ASP A 178 10.71 -18.82 0.83
N LYS A 179 10.96 -17.87 1.73
CA LYS A 179 10.15 -17.67 2.94
C LYS A 179 9.07 -16.62 2.71
N VAL A 180 7.93 -16.83 3.33
CA VAL A 180 6.79 -15.92 3.31
C VAL A 180 6.71 -15.21 4.66
N ILE A 181 6.77 -13.88 4.63
CA ILE A 181 6.70 -13.01 5.81
C ILE A 181 5.44 -12.14 5.68
N VAL A 182 4.70 -11.95 6.78
CA VAL A 182 3.71 -10.86 6.92
C VAL A 182 4.27 -9.78 7.82
N SER A 183 3.98 -8.52 7.53
CA SER A 183 4.54 -7.39 8.29
C SER A 183 3.89 -7.16 9.66
N GLY A 184 2.81 -7.85 9.99
CA GLY A 184 2.14 -7.70 11.28
C GLY A 184 0.82 -8.45 11.38
N THR A 185 0.00 -8.08 12.37
CA THR A 185 -1.29 -8.73 12.67
C THR A 185 -2.31 -8.58 11.54
N LEU A 186 -3.09 -9.64 11.30
CA LEU A 186 -4.10 -9.68 10.23
C LEU A 186 -5.52 -9.43 10.75
N GLY A 187 -6.36 -8.87 9.86
CA GLY A 187 -7.79 -8.69 10.06
C GLY A 187 -8.19 -7.42 10.80
N ASP A 188 -7.25 -6.61 11.26
CA ASP A 188 -7.51 -5.41 12.06
C ASP A 188 -8.44 -4.43 11.33
N HIS A 189 -8.14 -4.08 10.07
CA HIS A 189 -8.98 -3.15 9.31
C HIS A 189 -10.39 -3.68 9.07
N GLY A 190 -10.50 -4.85 8.48
CA GLY A 190 -11.80 -5.40 8.09
C GLY A 190 -12.74 -5.57 9.29
N ILE A 191 -12.23 -6.07 10.42
CA ILE A 191 -13.02 -6.20 11.65
C ILE A 191 -13.39 -4.84 12.24
N THR A 192 -12.52 -3.84 12.17
CA THR A 192 -12.84 -2.47 12.59
C THR A 192 -14.03 -1.92 11.81
N ILE A 193 -14.01 -2.01 10.47
CA ILE A 193 -15.11 -1.51 9.64
C ILE A 193 -16.41 -2.26 9.92
N MET A 194 -16.35 -3.59 10.03
CA MET A 194 -17.54 -4.38 10.34
C MET A 194 -18.12 -4.07 11.72
N SER A 195 -17.27 -3.88 12.72
CA SER A 195 -17.71 -3.46 14.06
C SER A 195 -18.47 -2.14 14.03
N CYS A 196 -17.99 -1.16 13.25
CA CYS A 196 -18.67 0.11 13.08
C CYS A 196 -20.05 -0.04 12.39
N ARG A 197 -20.16 -0.89 11.38
CA ARG A 197 -21.42 -1.12 10.62
C ARG A 197 -22.47 -1.83 11.42
N GLU A 198 -22.09 -2.89 12.10
CA GLU A 198 -23.02 -3.73 12.87
C GLU A 198 -23.30 -3.15 14.26
N SER A 199 -22.74 -1.98 14.58
CA SER A 199 -22.82 -1.37 15.93
C SER A 199 -22.39 -2.35 17.03
N LEU A 200 -21.42 -3.21 16.72
CA LEU A 200 -20.91 -4.20 17.66
C LEU A 200 -19.95 -3.52 18.62
N SER A 201 -20.28 -3.59 19.90
CA SER A 201 -19.38 -3.14 20.96
C SER A 201 -18.56 -4.36 21.40
N PHE A 202 -17.36 -4.51 20.83
CA PHE A 202 -16.40 -5.43 21.42
C PHE A 202 -15.81 -4.82 22.70
N SER A 203 -15.53 -5.66 23.68
CA SER A 203 -14.97 -5.24 24.98
C SER A 203 -13.51 -4.74 24.89
N ALA A 204 -12.95 -4.67 23.69
CA ALA A 204 -11.59 -4.18 23.43
C ALA A 204 -11.59 -3.29 22.19
N ASP A 205 -10.73 -2.27 22.22
CA ASP A 205 -10.53 -1.36 21.11
C ASP A 205 -9.80 -2.09 19.96
N ILE A 206 -10.52 -2.30 18.84
CA ILE A 206 -9.95 -2.76 17.58
C ILE A 206 -9.89 -1.53 16.69
N GLU A 207 -8.70 -1.24 16.17
CA GLU A 207 -8.44 -0.10 15.28
C GLU A 207 -7.94 -0.58 13.93
N SER A 208 -8.29 0.16 12.89
CA SER A 208 -7.77 -0.04 11.54
C SER A 208 -6.25 0.06 11.54
N ASP A 209 -5.63 -0.80 10.77
CA ASP A 209 -4.18 -0.82 10.54
C ASP A 209 -3.72 0.11 9.41
N ALA A 210 -4.60 0.94 8.83
CA ALA A 210 -4.27 1.83 7.71
C ALA A 210 -2.99 2.65 7.95
N ALA A 211 -1.93 2.34 7.22
CA ALA A 211 -0.60 2.93 7.40
C ALA A 211 0.21 2.95 6.09
N PRO A 212 1.09 3.95 5.88
CA PRO A 212 2.00 3.96 4.76
C PRO A 212 3.20 3.04 5.03
N LEU A 213 3.40 2.05 4.18
CA LEU A 213 4.42 1.01 4.33
C LEU A 213 5.71 1.26 3.52
N ASN A 214 5.76 2.36 2.79
CA ASN A 214 6.88 2.66 1.89
C ASN A 214 8.24 2.71 2.60
N HIS A 215 8.29 3.22 3.83
CA HIS A 215 9.53 3.24 4.62
C HIS A 215 9.96 1.83 5.05
N LEU A 216 9.02 1.02 5.54
CA LEU A 216 9.26 -0.37 5.93
C LEU A 216 9.76 -1.20 4.74
N ILE A 217 9.16 -1.02 3.55
CA ILE A 217 9.60 -1.68 2.30
C ILE A 217 11.02 -1.25 1.94
N ALA A 218 11.30 0.05 1.93
CA ALA A 218 12.62 0.57 1.58
C ALA A 218 13.71 0.10 2.55
N GLU A 219 13.42 0.03 3.85
CA GLU A 219 14.34 -0.49 4.88
C GLU A 219 14.61 -1.99 4.68
N THR A 220 13.57 -2.76 4.39
CA THR A 220 13.70 -4.20 4.11
C THR A 220 14.53 -4.46 2.84
N LEU A 221 14.31 -3.70 1.77
CA LEU A 221 15.10 -3.79 0.53
C LEU A 221 16.57 -3.45 0.76
N ARG A 222 16.89 -2.48 1.62
CA ARG A 222 18.27 -2.14 1.97
C ARG A 222 18.92 -3.23 2.80
N ALA A 223 18.25 -3.73 3.82
CA ALA A 223 18.76 -4.74 4.73
C ALA A 223 19.10 -6.06 4.02
N THR A 224 18.35 -6.39 2.97
CA THR A 224 18.57 -7.60 2.16
C THR A 224 19.53 -7.39 0.98
N GLY A 225 20.12 -6.20 0.85
CA GLY A 225 21.01 -5.88 -0.27
C GLY A 225 20.31 -5.75 -1.64
N SER A 226 18.97 -5.66 -1.64
CA SER A 226 18.18 -5.47 -2.86
C SER A 226 18.36 -4.09 -3.47
N ILE A 227 18.74 -3.09 -2.67
CA ILE A 227 19.11 -1.74 -3.09
C ILE A 227 20.56 -1.47 -2.68
N SER A 228 21.37 -1.01 -3.63
CA SER A 228 22.76 -0.61 -3.34
C SER A 228 22.79 0.69 -2.52
N THR A 229 23.56 0.68 -1.45
CA THR A 229 23.85 1.88 -0.62
C THR A 229 25.06 2.69 -1.12
N THR A 230 25.70 2.26 -2.22
CA THR A 230 26.86 2.95 -2.76
C THR A 230 26.43 4.25 -3.43
N PRO A 231 26.93 5.43 -3.02
CA PRO A 231 26.63 6.68 -3.70
C PRO A 231 27.13 6.57 -5.15
N SER A 232 26.25 6.68 -6.13
CA SER A 232 26.68 6.83 -7.52
C SER A 232 27.41 8.17 -7.63
N THR A 233 28.72 8.14 -7.81
CA THR A 233 29.50 9.32 -8.18
C THR A 233 29.20 9.67 -9.63
N GLY A 234 28.23 10.57 -9.83
CA GLY A 234 28.07 11.22 -11.13
C GLY A 234 26.68 11.11 -11.74
N PHE A 235 25.86 12.13 -11.53
CA PHE A 235 24.93 12.59 -12.55
C PHE A 235 25.77 13.30 -13.62
N ALA A 236 26.08 12.60 -14.71
CA ALA A 236 26.60 13.25 -15.90
C ALA A 236 25.49 14.15 -16.49
N HIS A 237 25.74 15.46 -16.46
CA HIS A 237 24.88 16.53 -16.97
C HIS A 237 24.97 16.61 -18.50
N ASP A 238 24.77 15.53 -19.23
CA ASP A 238 24.72 15.61 -20.69
C ASP A 238 23.65 14.70 -21.25
N LEU A 239 22.50 15.29 -21.53
CA LEU A 239 21.38 14.64 -22.21
C LEU A 239 21.71 14.23 -23.67
N ASN A 240 22.92 14.54 -24.17
CA ASN A 240 23.37 14.21 -25.52
C ASN A 240 24.36 13.04 -25.56
N GLU A 241 24.87 12.57 -24.43
CA GLU A 241 25.58 11.29 -24.40
C GLU A 241 24.66 10.25 -23.80
N VAL A 242 23.80 9.66 -24.63
CA VAL A 242 23.36 8.27 -24.39
C VAL A 242 24.65 7.46 -24.50
N SER A 243 25.43 7.49 -23.44
CA SER A 243 26.50 6.53 -23.24
C SER A 243 25.82 5.16 -23.27
N THR A 244 26.02 4.46 -24.36
CA THR A 244 25.93 3.02 -24.43
C THR A 244 27.08 2.40 -23.63
N ALA A 245 27.43 3.01 -22.49
CA ALA A 245 28.16 2.30 -21.45
C ALA A 245 27.22 1.17 -21.03
N ASP A 246 27.50 0.00 -21.53
CA ASP A 246 26.97 -1.26 -21.08
C ASP A 246 26.63 -1.21 -19.58
N ALA A 247 25.39 -0.81 -19.26
CA ALA A 247 24.74 -1.35 -18.11
C ALA A 247 24.78 -2.84 -18.42
N ALA A 248 25.70 -3.55 -17.82
CA ALA A 248 25.80 -4.97 -17.95
C ALA A 248 24.42 -5.51 -17.57
N ILE A 249 23.61 -5.74 -18.62
CA ILE A 249 22.49 -6.68 -18.58
C ILE A 249 23.17 -8.02 -18.32
N GLY A 250 23.53 -8.28 -17.08
CA GLY A 250 24.41 -9.42 -16.82
C GLY A 250 24.52 -9.86 -15.38
N ASP A 251 24.01 -9.15 -14.40
CA ASP A 251 23.84 -9.75 -13.08
C ASP A 251 22.45 -10.39 -13.03
N THR A 252 22.38 -11.63 -13.46
CA THR A 252 21.18 -12.47 -13.44
C THR A 252 20.92 -13.07 -12.06
N THR A 253 21.56 -12.55 -11.01
CA THR A 253 21.29 -12.98 -9.64
C THR A 253 19.89 -12.48 -9.28
N PRO A 254 18.93 -13.38 -8.99
CA PRO A 254 17.59 -12.96 -8.63
C PRO A 254 17.65 -12.06 -7.39
N ASN A 255 16.86 -10.98 -7.40
CA ASN A 255 16.75 -10.11 -6.23
C ASN A 255 16.39 -10.93 -4.98
N PRO A 256 17.06 -10.78 -3.84
CA PRO A 256 16.74 -11.51 -2.62
C PRO A 256 15.27 -11.38 -2.22
N ILE A 257 14.70 -10.19 -2.29
CA ILE A 257 13.25 -10.01 -2.21
C ILE A 257 12.65 -10.35 -3.57
N ARG A 258 11.70 -11.28 -3.59
CA ARG A 258 10.99 -11.71 -4.80
C ARG A 258 9.86 -10.76 -5.13
N CYS A 259 9.03 -10.47 -4.13
CA CYS A 259 7.91 -9.53 -4.24
C CYS A 259 7.46 -9.02 -2.86
N PHE A 260 6.78 -7.90 -2.90
CA PHE A 260 5.84 -7.47 -1.87
C PHE A 260 4.43 -7.44 -2.45
N ARG A 261 3.44 -7.67 -1.60
CA ARG A 261 2.02 -7.56 -1.95
C ARG A 261 1.22 -7.20 -0.69
N ASP A 262 0.34 -6.26 -0.80
CA ASP A 262 -0.59 -5.91 0.29
C ASP A 262 -1.79 -6.86 0.31
N PRO A 263 -2.14 -7.44 1.45
CA PRO A 263 -3.29 -8.34 1.59
C PRO A 263 -4.58 -7.54 1.87
N THR A 264 -4.99 -6.69 0.93
CA THR A 264 -6.20 -5.87 1.01
C THR A 264 -7.46 -6.71 0.79
N ARG A 265 -8.25 -6.48 -0.23
CA ARG A 265 -9.48 -7.25 -0.49
C ARG A 265 -9.22 -8.74 -0.69
N GLY A 266 -9.98 -9.58 0.04
CA GLY A 266 -9.78 -11.03 0.06
C GLY A 266 -8.62 -11.49 0.94
N GLY A 267 -7.95 -10.56 1.62
CA GLY A 267 -6.94 -10.79 2.65
C GLY A 267 -5.74 -11.62 2.18
N LEU A 268 -5.09 -12.26 3.14
CA LEU A 268 -3.94 -13.13 2.89
C LEU A 268 -4.28 -14.28 1.92
N ALA A 269 -5.50 -14.79 1.96
CA ALA A 269 -5.94 -15.91 1.10
C ALA A 269 -5.84 -15.55 -0.37
N SER A 270 -6.39 -14.41 -0.79
CA SER A 270 -6.31 -13.94 -2.19
C SER A 270 -4.87 -13.66 -2.60
N THR A 271 -4.14 -12.92 -1.79
CA THR A 271 -2.74 -12.56 -2.03
C THR A 271 -1.86 -13.79 -2.28
N LEU A 272 -1.92 -14.80 -1.41
CA LEU A 272 -1.09 -15.99 -1.56
C LEU A 272 -1.48 -16.84 -2.78
N ASN A 273 -2.78 -16.95 -3.10
CA ASN A 273 -3.22 -17.68 -4.28
C ASN A 273 -2.80 -16.98 -5.58
N GLU A 274 -2.84 -15.66 -5.63
CA GLU A 274 -2.34 -14.89 -6.77
C GLU A 274 -0.83 -15.11 -6.96
N LEU A 275 -0.02 -15.02 -5.89
CA LEU A 275 1.42 -15.26 -5.95
C LEU A 275 1.73 -16.69 -6.38
N ALA A 276 1.02 -17.69 -5.83
CA ALA A 276 1.17 -19.09 -6.20
C ALA A 276 0.89 -19.30 -7.71
N ALA A 277 -0.20 -18.70 -8.20
CA ALA A 277 -0.59 -18.79 -9.61
C ALA A 277 0.41 -18.08 -10.55
N GLN A 278 0.86 -16.88 -10.19
CA GLN A 278 1.80 -16.08 -10.99
C GLN A 278 3.17 -16.77 -11.13
N SER A 279 3.65 -17.39 -10.05
CA SER A 279 4.95 -18.07 -10.02
C SER A 279 4.89 -19.56 -10.41
N GLY A 280 3.71 -20.14 -10.50
CA GLY A 280 3.56 -21.58 -10.79
C GLY A 280 4.03 -22.48 -9.63
N VAL A 281 3.91 -22.04 -8.39
CA VAL A 281 4.41 -22.70 -7.18
C VAL A 281 3.28 -23.02 -6.19
N ASP A 282 3.54 -23.94 -5.27
CA ASP A 282 2.70 -24.07 -4.06
C ASP A 282 3.21 -23.13 -2.96
N ILE A 283 2.33 -22.69 -2.10
CA ILE A 283 2.70 -21.95 -0.87
C ILE A 283 2.10 -22.70 0.32
N GLU A 284 2.91 -22.95 1.33
CA GLU A 284 2.46 -23.55 2.58
C GLU A 284 2.70 -22.60 3.75
N VAL A 285 1.63 -22.25 4.47
CA VAL A 285 1.69 -21.39 5.65
C VAL A 285 1.31 -22.16 6.91
N ASP A 286 1.90 -21.77 8.03
CA ASP A 286 1.64 -22.33 9.36
C ASP A 286 0.63 -21.44 10.08
N GLU A 287 -0.53 -21.99 10.40
CA GLU A 287 -1.64 -21.24 11.02
C GLU A 287 -1.24 -20.60 12.36
N GLU A 288 -0.40 -21.30 13.15
CA GLU A 288 0.06 -20.78 14.44
C GLU A 288 1.11 -19.67 14.32
N ALA A 289 1.81 -19.59 13.18
CA ALA A 289 2.80 -18.57 12.93
C ALA A 289 2.19 -17.25 12.42
N ILE A 290 0.91 -17.28 12.00
CA ILE A 290 0.23 -16.09 11.49
C ILE A 290 -0.19 -15.20 12.66
N PRO A 291 0.32 -13.96 12.75
CA PRO A 291 -0.03 -13.06 13.85
C PRO A 291 -1.47 -12.54 13.68
N VAL A 292 -2.29 -12.78 14.68
CA VAL A 292 -3.68 -12.27 14.76
C VAL A 292 -3.94 -11.83 16.20
N ARG A 293 -4.52 -10.65 16.37
CA ARG A 293 -4.93 -10.19 17.71
C ARG A 293 -6.06 -11.04 18.24
N PRO A 294 -6.02 -11.45 19.53
CA PRO A 294 -7.09 -12.29 20.11
C PRO A 294 -8.50 -11.69 19.95
N GLN A 295 -8.60 -10.36 19.99
CA GLN A 295 -9.87 -9.64 19.82
C GLN A 295 -10.41 -9.78 18.39
N VAL A 296 -9.53 -9.71 17.40
CA VAL A 296 -9.87 -9.90 15.98
C VAL A 296 -10.30 -11.34 15.73
N LEU A 297 -9.55 -12.30 16.28
CA LEU A 297 -9.90 -13.71 16.16
C LEU A 297 -11.28 -14.01 16.78
N GLY A 298 -11.52 -13.50 18.01
CA GLY A 298 -12.82 -13.66 18.67
C GLY A 298 -13.97 -13.01 17.90
N ALA A 299 -13.73 -11.86 17.25
CA ALA A 299 -14.73 -11.22 16.40
C ALA A 299 -15.01 -12.04 15.12
N CYS A 300 -13.96 -12.58 14.48
CA CYS A 300 -14.10 -13.48 13.33
C CYS A 300 -14.92 -14.73 13.69
N ASP A 301 -14.63 -15.36 14.83
CA ASP A 301 -15.37 -16.53 15.31
C ASP A 301 -16.86 -16.22 15.52
N MET A 302 -17.17 -15.07 16.13
CA MET A 302 -18.56 -14.65 16.35
C MET A 302 -19.32 -14.34 15.05
N LEU A 303 -18.63 -13.77 14.06
CA LEU A 303 -19.21 -13.37 12.78
C LEU A 303 -19.17 -14.50 11.73
N GLY A 304 -18.46 -15.58 11.99
CA GLY A 304 -18.27 -16.69 11.05
C GLY A 304 -17.32 -16.35 9.90
N TYR A 305 -16.33 -15.48 10.13
CA TYR A 305 -15.33 -15.09 9.14
C TYR A 305 -14.04 -15.88 9.32
N ASP A 306 -13.40 -16.25 8.20
CA ASP A 306 -12.01 -16.70 8.20
C ASP A 306 -11.10 -15.47 8.18
N VAL A 307 -10.30 -15.25 9.23
CA VAL A 307 -9.41 -14.09 9.35
C VAL A 307 -8.42 -13.96 8.18
N LEU A 308 -8.06 -15.09 7.54
CA LEU A 308 -7.17 -15.09 6.38
C LEU A 308 -7.79 -14.46 5.13
N GLN A 309 -9.10 -14.24 5.13
CA GLN A 309 -9.86 -13.62 4.05
C GLN A 309 -10.27 -12.18 4.39
N VAL A 310 -9.96 -11.72 5.60
CA VAL A 310 -10.30 -10.36 6.06
C VAL A 310 -9.28 -9.36 5.50
N ALA A 311 -9.77 -8.22 5.03
CA ALA A 311 -8.95 -7.17 4.44
C ALA A 311 -8.04 -6.46 5.46
N ASN A 312 -6.85 -6.05 5.01
CA ASN A 312 -5.86 -5.26 5.74
C ASN A 312 -5.46 -4.06 4.88
N GLU A 313 -5.12 -2.93 5.49
CA GLU A 313 -4.81 -1.69 4.77
C GLU A 313 -3.42 -1.11 5.13
N GLY A 314 -2.76 -1.70 6.14
CA GLY A 314 -1.41 -1.35 6.57
C GLY A 314 -0.54 -2.57 6.82
N LYS A 315 -0.72 -3.62 6.02
CA LYS A 315 0.09 -4.84 6.07
C LYS A 315 0.59 -5.22 4.69
N MET A 316 1.68 -5.98 4.66
CA MET A 316 2.18 -6.57 3.43
C MET A 316 2.65 -8.00 3.64
N VAL A 317 2.60 -8.75 2.56
CA VAL A 317 3.27 -10.04 2.38
C VAL A 317 4.59 -9.77 1.66
N CYS A 318 5.67 -10.34 2.17
CA CYS A 318 7.00 -10.33 1.55
C CYS A 318 7.41 -11.77 1.26
N VAL A 319 7.81 -12.05 0.03
CA VAL A 319 8.46 -13.32 -0.32
C VAL A 319 9.94 -13.06 -0.54
N VAL A 320 10.79 -13.81 0.18
CA VAL A 320 12.22 -13.54 0.28
C VAL A 320 13.05 -14.84 0.21
N ALA A 321 14.23 -14.76 -0.39
CA ALA A 321 15.20 -15.85 -0.39
C ALA A 321 15.51 -16.33 1.04
N PRO A 322 15.66 -17.64 1.27
CA PRO A 322 15.77 -18.19 2.62
C PRO A 322 16.97 -17.68 3.40
N ASP A 323 18.08 -17.38 2.74
CA ASP A 323 19.30 -16.83 3.34
C ASP A 323 19.18 -15.34 3.74
N GLN A 324 18.17 -14.62 3.28
CA GLN A 324 17.88 -13.23 3.59
C GLN A 324 16.65 -13.05 4.48
N ALA A 325 15.97 -14.12 4.84
CA ALA A 325 14.72 -14.04 5.60
C ALA A 325 14.89 -13.39 6.98
N ASP A 326 15.94 -13.74 7.71
CA ASP A 326 16.23 -13.17 9.04
C ASP A 326 16.60 -11.67 8.94
N ALA A 327 17.32 -11.27 7.90
CA ALA A 327 17.66 -9.87 7.66
C ALA A 327 16.40 -9.05 7.32
N ALA A 328 15.51 -9.59 6.47
CA ALA A 328 14.24 -8.97 6.16
C ALA A 328 13.35 -8.82 7.39
N LEU A 329 13.19 -9.89 8.18
CA LEU A 329 12.39 -9.88 9.41
C LEU A 329 12.93 -8.88 10.43
N SER A 330 14.26 -8.85 10.63
CA SER A 330 14.90 -7.93 11.56
C SER A 330 14.71 -6.47 11.15
N ALA A 331 14.76 -6.17 9.84
CA ALA A 331 14.49 -4.83 9.33
C ALA A 331 13.03 -4.43 9.55
N MET A 332 12.09 -5.35 9.32
CA MET A 332 10.68 -5.10 9.60
C MET A 332 10.44 -4.81 11.08
N HIS A 333 10.99 -5.60 11.99
CA HIS A 333 10.84 -5.39 13.44
C HIS A 333 11.43 -4.06 13.92
N ALA A 334 12.38 -3.47 13.22
CA ALA A 334 12.94 -2.16 13.55
C ALA A 334 12.00 -1.00 13.18
N ASN A 335 10.98 -1.26 12.34
CA ASN A 335 10.00 -0.28 11.90
C ASN A 335 8.70 -0.40 12.72
N PRO A 336 8.06 0.71 13.13
CA PRO A 336 6.84 0.67 13.95
C PRO A 336 5.69 -0.10 13.30
N TYR A 337 5.63 -0.18 11.97
CA TYR A 337 4.60 -0.92 11.23
C TYR A 337 4.95 -2.40 10.99
N GLY A 338 6.11 -2.84 11.43
CA GLY A 338 6.60 -4.22 11.30
C GLY A 338 6.89 -4.92 12.62
N ILE A 339 6.52 -4.33 13.77
CA ILE A 339 6.88 -4.85 15.09
C ILE A 339 6.36 -6.27 15.34
N ASP A 340 5.20 -6.60 14.76
CA ASP A 340 4.58 -7.93 14.85
C ASP A 340 4.82 -8.77 13.57
N ALA A 341 5.84 -8.44 12.77
CA ALA A 341 6.17 -9.20 11.58
C ALA A 341 6.55 -10.65 11.93
N ALA A 342 6.17 -11.58 11.06
CA ALA A 342 6.46 -13.00 11.28
C ALA A 342 6.71 -13.75 9.97
N ILE A 343 7.62 -14.72 10.00
CA ILE A 343 7.73 -15.72 8.95
C ILE A 343 6.58 -16.72 9.14
N ILE A 344 5.65 -16.75 8.21
CA ILE A 344 4.42 -17.53 8.31
C ILE A 344 4.46 -18.82 7.48
N GLY A 345 5.44 -18.99 6.61
CA GLY A 345 5.48 -20.16 5.74
C GLY A 345 6.60 -20.13 4.71
N GLU A 346 6.47 -21.00 3.73
CA GLU A 346 7.44 -21.14 2.66
C GLU A 346 6.80 -21.49 1.32
N VAL A 347 7.52 -21.19 0.26
CA VAL A 347 7.21 -21.56 -1.11
C VAL A 347 7.69 -22.98 -1.38
N ALA A 348 6.85 -23.80 -1.99
CA ALA A 348 7.14 -25.18 -2.33
C ALA A 348 6.96 -25.45 -3.85
N SER A 349 7.55 -26.49 -4.37
CA SER A 349 7.33 -26.91 -5.75
C SER A 349 5.87 -27.33 -5.95
N ALA A 350 5.21 -26.78 -6.96
CA ALA A 350 3.89 -27.25 -7.35
C ALA A 350 3.96 -28.69 -7.89
N ARG A 351 2.92 -29.47 -7.63
CA ARG A 351 2.84 -30.82 -8.19
C ARG A 351 2.46 -30.76 -9.66
N ALA A 352 3.09 -31.58 -10.47
CA ALA A 352 2.87 -31.64 -11.91
C ALA A 352 1.46 -32.14 -12.31
N ASP A 353 0.78 -32.85 -11.40
CA ASP A 353 -0.54 -33.45 -11.64
C ASP A 353 -1.71 -32.50 -11.34
N ARG A 354 -1.45 -31.28 -10.84
CA ARG A 354 -2.45 -30.26 -10.52
C ARG A 354 -1.85 -28.86 -10.65
N GLY A 355 -2.72 -27.85 -10.71
CA GLY A 355 -2.29 -26.44 -10.63
C GLY A 355 -1.73 -26.06 -9.25
N PRO A 356 -1.06 -24.88 -9.16
CA PRO A 356 -0.58 -24.28 -7.92
C PRO A 356 -1.65 -24.21 -6.84
N LYS A 357 -1.28 -24.39 -5.58
CA LYS A 357 -2.19 -24.33 -4.45
C LYS A 357 -1.55 -23.69 -3.23
N VAL A 358 -2.37 -23.06 -2.42
CA VAL A 358 -2.01 -22.58 -1.08
C VAL A 358 -2.54 -23.55 -0.04
N PHE A 359 -1.69 -23.90 0.92
CA PHE A 359 -2.03 -24.78 2.03
C PHE A 359 -1.82 -24.07 3.35
N VAL A 360 -2.75 -24.31 4.28
CA VAL A 360 -2.59 -23.95 5.69
C VAL A 360 -2.37 -25.21 6.49
N ARG A 361 -1.29 -25.24 7.26
CA ARG A 361 -0.97 -26.32 8.20
C ARG A 361 -1.39 -25.90 9.60
N ASN A 362 -2.17 -26.72 10.27
CA ASN A 362 -2.59 -26.50 11.65
C ASN A 362 -1.61 -27.12 12.67
N ALA A 363 -1.77 -26.80 13.96
CA ALA A 363 -0.99 -27.30 15.08
C ALA A 363 -0.84 -28.84 15.15
N PHE A 364 -1.82 -29.57 14.64
CA PHE A 364 -1.83 -31.03 14.67
C PHE A 364 -1.20 -31.66 13.42
N GLY A 365 -0.61 -30.84 12.52
CA GLY A 365 0.00 -31.29 11.27
C GLY A 365 -1.01 -31.58 10.15
N GLY A 366 -2.29 -31.29 10.36
CA GLY A 366 -3.30 -31.35 9.30
C GLY A 366 -3.09 -30.22 8.29
N ARG A 367 -3.35 -30.50 6.99
CA ARG A 367 -3.28 -29.53 5.91
C ARG A 367 -4.67 -29.30 5.33
N ARG A 368 -5.06 -28.04 5.17
CA ARG A 368 -6.22 -27.62 4.39
C ARG A 368 -5.80 -26.78 3.21
N ILE A 369 -6.53 -26.82 2.11
CA ILE A 369 -6.38 -25.89 1.01
C ILE A 369 -6.98 -24.57 1.44
N LEU A 370 -6.26 -23.47 1.17
CA LEU A 370 -6.75 -22.11 1.30
C LEU A 370 -7.13 -21.61 -0.09
N ASP A 371 -8.40 -21.61 -0.42
CA ASP A 371 -8.89 -21.11 -1.70
C ASP A 371 -9.31 -19.62 -1.57
N MET A 372 -9.33 -18.93 -2.71
CA MET A 372 -9.92 -17.58 -2.79
C MET A 372 -11.43 -17.66 -2.59
N LEU A 373 -12.00 -16.62 -1.97
CA LEU A 373 -13.44 -16.51 -1.84
C LEU A 373 -14.13 -16.44 -3.21
N VAL A 374 -15.26 -17.12 -3.33
CA VAL A 374 -16.20 -16.94 -4.42
C VAL A 374 -17.25 -15.92 -3.96
N GLY A 375 -17.09 -14.69 -4.32
CA GLY A 375 -17.97 -13.60 -3.92
C GLY A 375 -17.30 -12.63 -2.93
N GLU A 376 -18.05 -11.66 -2.45
CA GLU A 376 -17.60 -10.60 -1.58
C GLU A 376 -18.03 -10.86 -0.14
N GLN A 377 -17.09 -11.07 0.77
CA GLN A 377 -17.38 -11.28 2.18
C GLN A 377 -17.59 -9.96 2.93
N LEU A 378 -16.80 -8.94 2.58
CA LEU A 378 -16.79 -7.64 3.23
C LEU A 378 -16.92 -6.52 2.17
N PRO A 379 -18.15 -6.17 1.73
CA PRO A 379 -18.34 -5.15 0.70
C PRO A 379 -17.94 -3.76 1.22
N ARG A 380 -17.39 -2.92 0.32
CA ARG A 380 -17.03 -1.52 0.58
C ARG A 380 -16.15 -1.35 1.83
N ILE A 381 -15.11 -2.17 1.91
CA ILE A 381 -14.20 -2.17 3.04
C ILE A 381 -13.12 -1.08 2.90
N CYS A 382 -12.81 -0.71 1.67
CA CYS A 382 -11.83 0.32 1.30
C CYS A 382 -12.38 1.34 0.30
#